data_34c9fdfe789cbded61b5413228f867d7
#
_entry.id   34c9fdfe789cbded61b5413228f867d7
#
_cell.length_a   1.000
_cell.length_b   1.000
_cell.length_c   1.000
_cell.angle_alpha   90.00
_cell.angle_beta   90.00
_cell.angle_gamma   90.00
#
_symmetry.space_group_name_H-M   'P 1'
#
loop_
_entity.id
_entity.type
_entity.pdbx_description
1 polymer ?
#
loop_
_entity_poly.entity_id
_entity_poly.type
_entity_poly.pdbx_seq_one_letter_code
_entity_poly.pdbx_strand_id
1 'polypeptide(L)'
;MKAVAYKTPGPIDRTDALQDITLEKPEATGCDLLVKIAAVSVNPVDTKVRGKVAPEGDEWRVLGFDAVGAVEAVGPEVQNFKPGDAVFYAGSIARPGTNSEYHLVDERIVGRKPSTLSNAEAAALPLTAITAWEMLFDRLDVKRPTPQGGNLILVIGGAGGVGSITIQLLRALTELTVIATASRPETQDWVRECGAHHVIDHRQSIAPQVEALGLGAPGFVFSITQTDKHLADIVELIAPQGRFGLIDDPQALDVMPLKRKAVSLHWEFMFTRSLFETPDMVEQGKLLNEVAALVDAGRIRSTATEVAGKIDAATLRAVHARIESGSARGKIVLEGF
;
A
#
# COMPACT_ATOMS: atom_id res chain seq x y z
N MET A 1 -4.41 6.38 26.80
CA MET A 1 -4.06 6.95 25.49
C MET A 1 -5.32 7.18 24.66
N LYS A 2 -5.35 8.22 23.82
CA LYS A 2 -6.41 8.42 22.85
C LYS A 2 -6.30 7.41 21.71
N ALA A 3 -7.43 7.00 21.13
CA ALA A 3 -7.51 6.18 19.96
C ALA A 3 -8.81 6.44 19.19
N VAL A 4 -8.83 6.02 17.91
CA VAL A 4 -10.04 6.01 17.09
C VAL A 4 -10.37 4.58 16.73
N ALA A 5 -11.61 4.15 17.05
CA ALA A 5 -12.02 2.76 16.92
C ALA A 5 -13.49 2.62 16.54
N TYR A 6 -13.92 1.39 16.26
CA TYR A 6 -15.32 1.04 16.07
C TYR A 6 -15.67 -0.26 16.84
N LYS A 7 -16.96 -0.45 17.13
CA LYS A 7 -17.53 -1.68 17.72
C LYS A 7 -18.37 -2.49 16.73
N THR A 8 -19.00 -1.82 15.79
CA THR A 8 -19.89 -2.49 14.85
C THR A 8 -19.48 -2.17 13.43
N PRO A 9 -19.18 -3.17 12.60
CA PRO A 9 -18.85 -2.95 11.20
C PRO A 9 -20.05 -2.37 10.44
N GLY A 10 -19.78 -1.63 9.37
CA GLY A 10 -20.86 -1.05 8.58
C GLY A 10 -20.43 0.12 7.70
N PRO A 11 -21.36 0.79 7.04
CA PRO A 11 -21.06 1.91 6.14
C PRO A 11 -20.55 3.14 6.90
N ILE A 12 -19.82 4.03 6.20
CA ILE A 12 -19.13 5.18 6.81
C ILE A 12 -20.08 6.31 7.22
N ASP A 13 -21.26 6.38 6.64
CA ASP A 13 -22.28 7.40 6.94
C ASP A 13 -22.96 7.25 8.32
N ARG A 14 -22.74 6.13 9.00
CA ARG A 14 -23.17 5.95 10.38
C ARG A 14 -22.41 6.90 11.30
N THR A 15 -23.11 7.48 12.28
CA THR A 15 -22.51 8.41 13.26
C THR A 15 -21.48 7.74 14.17
N ASP A 16 -21.63 6.43 14.41
CA ASP A 16 -20.77 5.58 15.24
C ASP A 16 -19.79 4.72 14.43
N ALA A 17 -19.65 4.99 13.12
CA ALA A 17 -18.74 4.22 12.24
C ALA A 17 -17.28 4.26 12.68
N LEU A 18 -16.86 5.38 13.29
CA LEU A 18 -15.59 5.57 13.99
C LEU A 18 -15.83 6.51 15.17
N GLN A 19 -15.22 6.23 16.31
CA GLN A 19 -15.41 6.96 17.55
C GLN A 19 -14.08 7.26 18.22
N ASP A 20 -13.95 8.46 18.82
CA ASP A 20 -12.84 8.79 19.71
C ASP A 20 -13.02 8.06 21.04
N ILE A 21 -12.01 7.32 21.46
CA ILE A 21 -12.03 6.53 22.70
C ILE A 21 -10.75 6.74 23.51
N THR A 22 -10.76 6.28 24.73
CA THR A 22 -9.59 6.20 25.60
C THR A 22 -9.30 4.75 25.94
N LEU A 23 -8.04 4.33 25.73
CA LEU A 23 -7.54 3.00 26.06
C LEU A 23 -6.37 3.10 27.05
N GLU A 24 -6.05 2.01 27.72
CA GLU A 24 -4.80 1.90 28.48
C GLU A 24 -3.61 1.95 27.51
N LYS A 25 -2.50 2.55 27.98
CA LYS A 25 -1.24 2.55 27.21
C LYS A 25 -0.64 1.14 27.32
N PRO A 26 -0.37 0.46 26.19
CA PRO A 26 0.19 -0.88 26.25
C PRO A 26 1.68 -0.87 26.63
N GLU A 27 2.19 -2.01 27.07
CA GLU A 27 3.61 -2.23 27.40
C GLU A 27 4.27 -3.10 26.32
N ALA A 28 5.52 -2.77 25.97
CA ALA A 28 6.30 -3.54 25.01
C ALA A 28 6.81 -4.83 25.62
N THR A 29 6.58 -5.95 24.96
CA THR A 29 7.04 -7.30 25.36
C THR A 29 7.73 -8.00 24.18
N GLY A 30 8.52 -9.05 24.45
CA GLY A 30 9.19 -9.82 23.39
C GLY A 30 9.96 -8.92 22.40
N CYS A 31 9.67 -9.07 21.13
CA CYS A 31 10.26 -8.27 20.04
C CYS A 31 9.49 -6.96 19.72
N ASP A 32 8.53 -6.54 20.54
CA ASP A 32 7.71 -5.37 20.26
C ASP A 32 8.42 -4.05 20.55
N LEU A 33 8.19 -3.10 19.66
CA LEU A 33 8.43 -1.68 19.89
C LEU A 33 7.12 -1.02 20.34
N LEU A 34 7.14 -0.23 21.40
CA LEU A 34 6.07 0.72 21.70
C LEU A 34 6.41 2.03 21.00
N VAL A 35 5.61 2.41 20.03
CA VAL A 35 5.84 3.62 19.22
C VAL A 35 4.83 4.69 19.59
N LYS A 36 5.33 5.90 19.91
CA LYS A 36 4.50 7.11 20.01
C LYS A 36 4.24 7.62 18.61
N ILE A 37 2.96 7.55 18.18
CA ILE A 37 2.54 7.88 16.83
C ILE A 37 2.56 9.41 16.62
N ALA A 38 3.14 9.83 15.50
CA ALA A 38 3.17 11.22 15.05
C ALA A 38 2.24 11.46 13.86
N ALA A 39 2.21 10.54 12.88
CA ALA A 39 1.39 10.61 11.69
C ALA A 39 0.96 9.23 11.22
N VAL A 40 -0.20 9.17 10.56
CA VAL A 40 -0.77 7.96 9.94
C VAL A 40 -1.27 8.28 8.54
N SER A 41 -1.48 7.26 7.71
CA SER A 41 -2.19 7.45 6.46
C SER A 41 -3.27 6.39 6.25
N VAL A 42 -4.34 6.74 5.53
CA VAL A 42 -5.49 5.85 5.33
C VAL A 42 -5.31 5.04 4.04
N ASN A 43 -5.69 3.78 4.11
CA ASN A 43 -5.63 2.84 3.01
C ASN A 43 -7.02 2.24 2.70
N PRO A 44 -7.26 1.72 1.48
CA PRO A 44 -8.51 1.02 1.17
C PRO A 44 -8.81 -0.16 2.10
N VAL A 45 -7.77 -0.83 2.65
CA VAL A 45 -7.96 -1.92 3.62
C VAL A 45 -8.62 -1.43 4.92
N ASP A 46 -8.35 -0.21 5.37
CA ASP A 46 -9.01 0.37 6.54
C ASP A 46 -10.53 0.41 6.35
N THR A 47 -10.97 0.87 5.18
CA THR A 47 -12.41 0.97 4.85
C THR A 47 -13.05 -0.41 4.69
N LYS A 48 -12.33 -1.37 4.07
CA LYS A 48 -12.80 -2.75 3.91
C LYS A 48 -12.96 -3.46 5.25
N VAL A 49 -11.97 -3.34 6.14
CA VAL A 49 -12.01 -3.93 7.48
C VAL A 49 -13.13 -3.31 8.30
N ARG A 50 -13.23 -1.96 8.36
CA ARG A 50 -14.32 -1.27 9.04
C ARG A 50 -15.69 -1.72 8.54
N GLY A 51 -15.84 -1.88 7.23
CA GLY A 51 -17.12 -2.22 6.62
C GLY A 51 -17.60 -3.65 6.86
N LYS A 52 -16.67 -4.60 7.13
CA LYS A 52 -16.98 -6.04 7.06
C LYS A 52 -16.56 -6.86 8.27
N VAL A 53 -15.57 -6.43 9.06
CA VAL A 53 -14.96 -7.25 10.10
C VAL A 53 -15.43 -6.79 11.47
N ALA A 54 -16.19 -7.65 12.17
CA ALA A 54 -16.57 -7.39 13.55
C ALA A 54 -15.36 -7.53 14.49
N PRO A 55 -15.24 -6.71 15.53
CA PRO A 55 -14.34 -6.96 16.64
C PRO A 55 -14.67 -8.28 17.35
N GLU A 56 -13.73 -8.81 18.11
CA GLU A 56 -13.98 -9.96 18.98
C GLU A 56 -14.79 -9.50 20.21
N GLY A 57 -15.82 -10.28 20.54
CA GLY A 57 -16.68 -9.96 21.70
C GLY A 57 -17.27 -8.57 21.68
N ASP A 58 -17.14 -7.82 22.77
CA ASP A 58 -17.58 -6.42 22.95
C ASP A 58 -16.38 -5.45 22.93
N GLU A 59 -15.28 -5.82 22.30
CA GLU A 59 -14.08 -5.02 22.26
C GLU A 59 -14.15 -3.91 21.22
N TRP A 60 -13.27 -2.92 21.35
CA TRP A 60 -13.03 -1.90 20.34
C TRP A 60 -11.99 -2.36 19.33
N ARG A 61 -12.26 -2.15 18.05
CA ARG A 61 -11.26 -2.37 17.00
C ARG A 61 -10.65 -1.06 16.53
N VAL A 62 -9.38 -0.87 16.83
CA VAL A 62 -8.56 0.25 16.32
C VAL A 62 -8.06 -0.13 14.92
N LEU A 63 -8.25 0.77 13.96
CA LEU A 63 -7.74 0.66 12.58
C LEU A 63 -6.43 1.43 12.42
N GLY A 64 -5.93 1.44 11.18
CA GLY A 64 -4.72 2.14 10.76
C GLY A 64 -3.60 1.16 10.45
N PHE A 65 -3.13 1.24 9.20
CA PHE A 65 -2.08 0.36 8.68
C PHE A 65 -1.01 1.17 7.93
N ASP A 66 -0.65 2.30 8.51
CA ASP A 66 0.51 3.12 8.18
C ASP A 66 0.82 4.01 9.38
N ALA A 67 2.06 4.07 9.78
CA ALA A 67 2.48 4.93 10.87
C ALA A 67 3.89 5.47 10.71
N VAL A 68 4.08 6.67 11.24
CA VAL A 68 5.37 7.26 11.58
C VAL A 68 5.33 7.66 13.05
N GLY A 69 6.41 7.40 13.75
CA GLY A 69 6.53 7.79 15.14
C GLY A 69 7.94 7.66 15.69
N ALA A 70 8.07 7.86 16.99
CA ALA A 70 9.29 7.62 17.73
C ALA A 70 9.12 6.42 18.65
N VAL A 71 10.11 5.57 18.73
CA VAL A 71 10.16 4.47 19.70
C VAL A 71 10.16 5.06 21.11
N GLU A 72 9.17 4.71 21.91
CA GLU A 72 9.01 5.13 23.31
C GLU A 72 9.66 4.13 24.26
N ALA A 73 9.44 2.83 24.01
CA ALA A 73 9.98 1.72 24.75
C ALA A 73 10.16 0.49 23.85
N VAL A 74 10.96 -0.46 24.29
CA VAL A 74 11.26 -1.69 23.57
C VAL A 74 11.06 -2.90 24.47
N GLY A 75 10.61 -4.02 23.90
CA GLY A 75 10.56 -5.31 24.57
C GLY A 75 11.97 -5.89 24.80
N PRO A 76 12.10 -6.86 25.70
CA PRO A 76 13.41 -7.39 26.13
C PRO A 76 14.18 -8.14 25.04
N GLU A 77 13.51 -8.55 23.95
CA GLU A 77 14.13 -9.30 22.84
C GLU A 77 14.47 -8.44 21.64
N VAL A 78 14.14 -7.13 21.68
CA VAL A 78 14.44 -6.16 20.61
C VAL A 78 15.94 -5.94 20.49
N GLN A 79 16.46 -5.99 19.27
CA GLN A 79 17.90 -5.90 18.98
C GLN A 79 18.26 -4.69 18.10
N ASN A 80 17.34 -4.23 17.25
CA ASN A 80 17.66 -3.30 16.17
C ASN A 80 17.26 -1.85 16.45
N PHE A 81 16.43 -1.63 17.48
CA PHE A 81 15.88 -0.32 17.81
C PHE A 81 16.04 0.02 19.29
N LYS A 82 15.99 1.30 19.60
CA LYS A 82 16.05 1.85 20.96
C LYS A 82 15.09 3.03 21.10
N PRO A 83 14.72 3.41 22.33
CA PRO A 83 13.95 4.63 22.59
C PRO A 83 14.56 5.86 21.92
N GLY A 84 13.72 6.65 21.27
CA GLY A 84 14.09 7.84 20.50
C GLY A 84 14.32 7.59 19.00
N ASP A 85 14.44 6.34 18.53
CA ASP A 85 14.58 6.06 17.10
C ASP A 85 13.30 6.46 16.36
N ALA A 86 13.44 7.17 15.24
CA ALA A 86 12.35 7.51 14.35
C ALA A 86 12.07 6.36 13.38
N VAL A 87 10.83 5.91 13.34
CA VAL A 87 10.41 4.70 12.61
C VAL A 87 9.19 4.93 11.73
N PHE A 88 9.04 4.09 10.69
CA PHE A 88 7.85 4.02 9.86
C PHE A 88 7.52 2.57 9.50
N TYR A 89 6.24 2.22 9.43
CA TYR A 89 5.80 0.84 9.23
C TYR A 89 4.31 0.76 8.90
N ALA A 90 3.86 -0.41 8.41
CA ALA A 90 2.44 -0.68 8.17
C ALA A 90 1.75 -1.43 9.33
N GLY A 91 2.48 -2.21 10.11
CA GLY A 91 1.92 -3.05 11.17
C GLY A 91 1.31 -4.36 10.65
N SER A 92 0.46 -4.97 11.46
CA SER A 92 -0.20 -6.25 11.17
C SER A 92 -1.72 -6.12 11.25
N ILE A 93 -2.43 -6.74 10.27
CA ILE A 93 -3.91 -6.73 10.25
C ILE A 93 -4.53 -7.57 11.40
N ALA A 94 -3.75 -8.47 12.00
CA ALA A 94 -4.15 -9.29 13.13
C ALA A 94 -4.04 -8.58 14.49
N ARG A 95 -3.45 -7.39 14.54
CA ARG A 95 -3.21 -6.63 15.77
C ARG A 95 -4.02 -5.31 15.77
N PRO A 96 -4.20 -4.64 16.94
CA PRO A 96 -4.72 -3.27 16.97
C PRO A 96 -3.95 -2.36 16.03
N GLY A 97 -4.64 -1.43 15.36
CA GLY A 97 -4.04 -0.55 14.34
C GLY A 97 -3.44 0.73 14.90
N THR A 98 -2.92 1.56 14.00
CA THR A 98 -2.10 2.73 14.30
C THR A 98 -2.88 4.02 14.60
N ASN A 99 -4.22 4.00 14.52
CA ASN A 99 -5.04 5.16 14.86
C ASN A 99 -5.16 5.35 16.38
N SER A 100 -4.02 5.40 17.07
CA SER A 100 -3.87 5.54 18.52
C SER A 100 -2.59 6.30 18.86
N GLU A 101 -2.53 6.98 20.03
CA GLU A 101 -1.34 7.74 20.44
C GLU A 101 -0.10 6.85 20.60
N TYR A 102 -0.29 5.59 20.96
CA TYR A 102 0.78 4.60 21.11
C TYR A 102 0.37 3.29 20.46
N HIS A 103 1.31 2.64 19.79
CA HIS A 103 1.07 1.40 19.05
C HIS A 103 2.20 0.40 19.30
N LEU A 104 1.85 -0.88 19.42
CA LEU A 104 2.81 -1.97 19.51
C LEU A 104 3.04 -2.60 18.13
N VAL A 105 4.31 -2.76 17.76
CA VAL A 105 4.69 -3.37 16.50
C VAL A 105 5.94 -4.23 16.67
N ASP A 106 5.97 -5.40 16.04
CA ASP A 106 7.15 -6.26 16.00
C ASP A 106 8.29 -5.56 15.23
N GLU A 107 9.50 -5.54 15.81
CA GLU A 107 10.65 -4.85 15.21
C GLU A 107 10.99 -5.34 13.80
N ARG A 108 10.69 -6.62 13.48
CA ARG A 108 11.03 -7.24 12.19
C ARG A 108 10.33 -6.61 11.00
N ILE A 109 9.15 -5.98 11.22
CA ILE A 109 8.36 -5.32 10.16
C ILE A 109 8.47 -3.79 10.18
N VAL A 110 9.48 -3.25 10.86
CA VAL A 110 9.68 -1.81 11.05
C VAL A 110 10.91 -1.34 10.28
N GLY A 111 10.78 -0.21 9.58
CA GLY A 111 11.89 0.51 8.96
C GLY A 111 12.25 1.80 9.71
N ARG A 112 13.47 2.29 9.52
CA ARG A 112 13.88 3.62 9.97
C ARG A 112 13.26 4.68 9.06
N LYS A 113 12.63 5.68 9.66
CA LYS A 113 12.00 6.77 8.90
C LYS A 113 13.04 7.47 8.00
N PRO A 114 12.73 7.76 6.72
CA PRO A 114 13.59 8.59 5.88
C PRO A 114 13.91 9.92 6.56
N SER A 115 15.18 10.28 6.56
CA SER A 115 15.66 11.47 7.29
C SER A 115 15.25 12.78 6.63
N THR A 116 15.03 12.76 5.32
CA THR A 116 14.68 13.93 4.50
C THR A 116 13.20 14.25 4.47
N LEU A 117 12.32 13.35 4.95
CA LEU A 117 10.88 13.56 4.96
C LEU A 117 10.37 14.02 6.32
N SER A 118 9.33 14.86 6.29
CA SER A 118 8.46 15.12 7.45
C SER A 118 7.75 13.82 7.89
N ASN A 119 7.12 13.84 9.07
CA ASN A 119 6.35 12.69 9.54
C ASN A 119 5.15 12.41 8.63
N ALA A 120 4.44 13.45 8.21
CA ALA A 120 3.30 13.32 7.29
C ALA A 120 3.71 12.70 5.94
N GLU A 121 4.80 13.20 5.34
CA GLU A 121 5.29 12.66 4.07
C GLU A 121 5.73 11.21 4.18
N ALA A 122 6.41 10.84 5.25
CA ALA A 122 6.88 9.47 5.46
C ALA A 122 5.74 8.49 5.77
N ALA A 123 4.66 8.93 6.45
CA ALA A 123 3.49 8.09 6.75
C ALA A 123 2.73 7.63 5.49
N ALA A 124 2.93 8.29 4.35
CA ALA A 124 2.30 7.93 3.09
C ALA A 124 2.92 6.70 2.39
N LEU A 125 4.01 6.15 2.91
CA LEU A 125 4.82 5.18 2.17
C LEU A 125 4.65 3.73 2.62
N PRO A 126 4.61 3.36 3.91
CA PRO A 126 4.91 1.99 4.35
C PRO A 126 4.07 0.91 3.69
N LEU A 127 2.75 0.89 3.89
CA LEU A 127 1.88 -0.15 3.33
C LEU A 127 1.99 -0.23 1.82
N THR A 128 1.94 0.91 1.16
CA THR A 128 1.95 0.96 -0.30
C THR A 128 3.30 0.56 -0.89
N ALA A 129 4.40 0.91 -0.21
CA ALA A 129 5.74 0.52 -0.61
C ALA A 129 5.99 -0.98 -0.40
N ILE A 130 5.53 -1.56 0.73
CA ILE A 130 5.60 -3.00 0.97
C ILE A 130 4.83 -3.74 -0.15
N THR A 131 3.56 -3.37 -0.38
CA THR A 131 2.72 -3.98 -1.42
C THR A 131 3.40 -3.91 -2.80
N ALA A 132 3.89 -2.74 -3.18
CA ALA A 132 4.53 -2.56 -4.48
C ALA A 132 5.85 -3.33 -4.60
N TRP A 133 6.68 -3.30 -3.57
CA TRP A 133 7.97 -4.00 -3.55
C TRP A 133 7.79 -5.51 -3.63
N GLU A 134 6.97 -6.08 -2.75
CA GLU A 134 6.71 -7.53 -2.74
C GLU A 134 6.09 -7.99 -4.06
N MET A 135 5.09 -7.26 -4.61
CA MET A 135 4.53 -7.59 -5.92
C MET A 135 5.59 -7.54 -7.01
N LEU A 136 6.41 -6.50 -7.09
CA LEU A 136 7.37 -6.32 -8.18
C LEU A 136 8.54 -7.31 -8.11
N PHE A 137 9.12 -7.49 -6.94
CA PHE A 137 10.40 -8.19 -6.81
C PHE A 137 10.26 -9.61 -6.28
N ASP A 138 9.29 -9.88 -5.40
CA ASP A 138 9.11 -11.22 -4.83
C ASP A 138 8.09 -12.06 -5.63
N ARG A 139 7.06 -11.44 -6.23
CA ARG A 139 6.00 -12.15 -6.96
C ARG A 139 6.24 -12.12 -8.47
N LEU A 140 6.25 -10.95 -9.07
CA LEU A 140 6.44 -10.80 -10.52
C LEU A 140 7.89 -11.01 -10.93
N ASP A 141 8.87 -10.89 -10.01
CA ASP A 141 10.30 -11.00 -10.31
C ASP A 141 10.68 -10.20 -11.57
N VAL A 142 10.35 -8.90 -11.54
CA VAL A 142 10.42 -8.03 -12.72
C VAL A 142 11.86 -7.83 -13.23
N LYS A 143 12.88 -8.18 -12.43
CA LYS A 143 14.29 -8.17 -12.84
C LYS A 143 14.66 -9.33 -13.76
N ARG A 144 13.85 -10.39 -13.77
CA ARG A 144 14.02 -11.53 -14.67
C ARG A 144 13.14 -11.34 -15.91
N PRO A 145 13.72 -11.14 -17.11
CA PRO A 145 12.95 -10.95 -18.35
C PRO A 145 11.96 -12.08 -18.62
N THR A 146 10.86 -11.75 -19.30
CA THR A 146 9.95 -12.75 -19.87
C THR A 146 10.41 -13.12 -21.29
N PRO A 147 10.16 -14.36 -21.76
CA PRO A 147 10.73 -14.84 -23.04
C PRO A 147 10.30 -14.05 -24.28
N GLN A 148 9.08 -13.50 -24.29
CA GLN A 148 8.51 -12.78 -25.43
C GLN A 148 7.96 -11.40 -25.07
N GLY A 149 7.83 -11.09 -23.78
CA GLY A 149 7.45 -9.77 -23.34
C GLY A 149 8.59 -8.80 -23.58
N GLY A 150 8.30 -7.70 -24.22
CA GLY A 150 9.23 -6.58 -24.29
C GLY A 150 9.63 -6.13 -22.87
N ASN A 151 10.58 -5.24 -22.79
CA ASN A 151 10.98 -4.60 -21.52
C ASN A 151 9.87 -3.66 -21.02
N LEU A 152 8.66 -4.21 -20.80
CA LEU A 152 7.41 -3.45 -20.67
C LEU A 152 6.55 -3.99 -19.53
N ILE A 153 6.08 -3.08 -18.68
CA ILE A 153 5.10 -3.36 -17.62
C ILE A 153 3.90 -2.43 -17.75
N LEU A 154 2.69 -2.99 -17.59
CA LEU A 154 1.44 -2.23 -17.45
C LEU A 154 1.02 -2.20 -15.99
N VAL A 155 0.81 -0.99 -15.46
CA VAL A 155 0.30 -0.73 -14.10
C VAL A 155 -1.12 -0.17 -14.20
N ILE A 156 -2.12 -0.95 -13.80
CA ILE A 156 -3.53 -0.55 -13.78
C ILE A 156 -3.84 0.08 -12.43
N GLY A 157 -4.33 1.34 -12.43
CA GLY A 157 -4.57 2.11 -11.20
C GLY A 157 -3.37 2.94 -10.77
N GLY A 158 -2.61 3.50 -11.72
CA GLY A 158 -1.35 4.21 -11.48
C GLY A 158 -1.41 5.42 -10.55
N ALA A 159 -2.57 6.07 -10.40
CA ALA A 159 -2.71 7.31 -9.63
C ALA A 159 -3.02 7.12 -8.14
N GLY A 160 -3.36 5.90 -7.70
CA GLY A 160 -3.56 5.56 -6.29
C GLY A 160 -2.25 5.45 -5.51
N GLY A 161 -2.32 5.21 -4.21
CA GLY A 161 -1.15 5.08 -3.34
C GLY A 161 -0.16 4.02 -3.83
N VAL A 162 -0.62 2.78 -4.05
CA VAL A 162 0.23 1.68 -4.54
C VAL A 162 0.76 1.99 -5.94
N GLY A 163 -0.09 2.45 -6.87
CA GLY A 163 0.34 2.76 -8.23
C GLY A 163 1.43 3.83 -8.29
N SER A 164 1.29 4.87 -7.48
CA SER A 164 2.26 5.98 -7.42
C SER A 164 3.66 5.52 -6.99
N ILE A 165 3.75 4.68 -5.96
CA ILE A 165 5.05 4.17 -5.50
C ILE A 165 5.59 3.05 -6.41
N THR A 166 4.69 2.22 -6.99
CA THR A 166 5.06 1.20 -7.99
C THR A 166 5.80 1.81 -9.16
N ILE A 167 5.26 2.89 -9.75
CA ILE A 167 5.90 3.59 -10.87
C ILE A 167 7.27 4.10 -10.47
N GLN A 168 7.39 4.73 -9.31
CA GLN A 168 8.66 5.27 -8.83
C GLN A 168 9.71 4.16 -8.57
N LEU A 169 9.32 3.04 -7.95
CA LEU A 169 10.22 1.89 -7.72
C LEU A 169 10.68 1.26 -9.03
N LEU A 170 9.78 1.10 -10.00
CA LEU A 170 10.14 0.63 -11.34
C LEU A 170 11.18 1.54 -12.01
N ARG A 171 10.97 2.86 -11.95
CA ARG A 171 11.89 3.86 -12.50
C ARG A 171 13.24 3.91 -11.79
N ALA A 172 13.23 3.69 -10.48
CA ALA A 172 14.45 3.72 -9.68
C ALA A 172 15.29 2.44 -9.79
N LEU A 173 14.65 1.26 -9.97
CA LEU A 173 15.31 -0.04 -9.76
C LEU A 173 15.33 -0.94 -11.00
N THR A 174 14.71 -0.52 -12.11
CA THR A 174 14.63 -1.31 -13.35
C THR A 174 14.77 -0.45 -14.60
N GLU A 175 15.01 -1.09 -15.74
CA GLU A 175 15.00 -0.45 -17.06
C GLU A 175 13.66 -0.69 -17.81
N LEU A 176 12.59 -1.12 -17.10
CA LEU A 176 11.31 -1.38 -17.72
C LEU A 176 10.65 -0.11 -18.23
N THR A 177 10.07 -0.17 -19.41
CA THR A 177 9.14 0.85 -19.89
C THR A 177 7.82 0.71 -19.17
N VAL A 178 7.39 1.76 -18.45
CA VAL A 178 6.19 1.76 -17.61
C VAL A 178 5.04 2.40 -18.37
N ILE A 179 3.99 1.61 -18.64
CA ILE A 179 2.67 2.10 -19.04
C ILE A 179 1.81 2.13 -17.78
N ALA A 180 1.15 3.23 -17.49
CA ALA A 180 0.26 3.31 -16.33
C ALA A 180 -1.12 3.85 -16.73
N THR A 181 -2.17 3.43 -16.01
CA THR A 181 -3.51 3.91 -16.30
C THR A 181 -3.94 5.03 -15.35
N ALA A 182 -4.52 6.08 -15.90
CA ALA A 182 -5.18 7.16 -15.17
C ALA A 182 -6.25 7.81 -16.06
N SER A 183 -7.40 8.21 -15.48
CA SER A 183 -8.57 8.61 -16.27
C SER A 183 -8.86 10.11 -16.28
N ARG A 184 -8.45 10.86 -15.25
CA ARG A 184 -8.67 12.30 -15.13
C ARG A 184 -7.40 13.07 -15.44
N PRO A 185 -7.46 14.30 -16.00
CA PRO A 185 -6.26 15.08 -16.32
C PRO A 185 -5.27 15.21 -15.17
N GLU A 186 -5.75 15.56 -13.98
CA GLU A 186 -4.92 15.74 -12.79
C GLU A 186 -4.29 14.42 -12.29
N THR A 187 -4.93 13.28 -12.55
CA THR A 187 -4.34 11.96 -12.23
C THR A 187 -3.38 11.48 -13.29
N GLN A 188 -3.58 11.85 -14.55
CA GLN A 188 -2.64 11.57 -15.64
C GLN A 188 -1.33 12.36 -15.45
N ASP A 189 -1.43 13.64 -15.07
CA ASP A 189 -0.25 14.45 -14.78
C ASP A 189 0.53 13.90 -13.58
N TRP A 190 -0.17 13.54 -12.51
CA TRP A 190 0.44 12.89 -11.36
C TRP A 190 1.19 11.62 -11.71
N VAL A 191 0.61 10.76 -12.54
CA VAL A 191 1.23 9.48 -12.96
C VAL A 191 2.49 9.75 -13.81
N ARG A 192 2.48 10.79 -14.68
CA ARG A 192 3.67 11.24 -15.40
C ARG A 192 4.74 11.77 -14.46
N GLU A 193 4.35 12.57 -13.47
CA GLU A 193 5.25 13.08 -12.44
C GLU A 193 5.86 11.95 -11.58
N CYS A 194 5.16 10.84 -11.36
CA CYS A 194 5.71 9.64 -10.74
C CYS A 194 6.72 8.91 -11.64
N GLY A 195 6.78 9.24 -12.92
CA GLY A 195 7.76 8.72 -13.86
C GLY A 195 7.24 7.70 -14.87
N ALA A 196 5.92 7.54 -15.04
CA ALA A 196 5.38 6.68 -16.11
C ALA A 196 5.80 7.20 -17.49
N HIS A 197 6.24 6.29 -18.36
CA HIS A 197 6.64 6.63 -19.73
C HIS A 197 5.40 6.90 -20.60
N HIS A 198 4.33 6.12 -20.41
CA HIS A 198 3.08 6.26 -21.12
C HIS A 198 1.91 6.21 -20.16
N VAL A 199 0.89 7.02 -20.44
CA VAL A 199 -0.35 7.07 -19.63
C VAL A 199 -1.54 6.84 -20.54
N ILE A 200 -2.40 5.89 -20.20
CA ILE A 200 -3.61 5.51 -20.93
C ILE A 200 -4.85 5.60 -20.02
N ASP A 201 -6.04 5.69 -20.63
CA ASP A 201 -7.29 5.90 -19.90
C ASP A 201 -8.04 4.56 -19.67
N HIS A 202 -8.11 4.11 -18.42
CA HIS A 202 -8.80 2.86 -18.05
C HIS A 202 -10.35 2.94 -18.11
N ARG A 203 -10.94 4.08 -18.43
CA ARG A 203 -12.39 4.16 -18.74
C ARG A 203 -12.71 3.61 -20.10
N GLN A 204 -11.70 3.46 -20.96
CA GLN A 204 -11.80 2.84 -22.28
C GLN A 204 -11.07 1.50 -22.26
N SER A 205 -11.33 0.64 -23.26
CA SER A 205 -10.57 -0.60 -23.40
C SER A 205 -9.07 -0.31 -23.42
N ILE A 206 -8.34 -1.06 -22.61
CA ILE A 206 -6.89 -0.87 -22.40
C ILE A 206 -6.09 -1.48 -23.56
N ALA A 207 -6.52 -2.66 -24.10
CA ALA A 207 -5.75 -3.40 -25.09
C ALA A 207 -5.48 -2.58 -26.36
N PRO A 208 -6.48 -1.94 -27.00
CA PRO A 208 -6.22 -1.12 -28.19
C PRO A 208 -5.31 0.09 -27.92
N GLN A 209 -5.37 0.68 -26.72
CA GLN A 209 -4.52 1.80 -26.35
C GLN A 209 -3.05 1.36 -26.19
N VAL A 210 -2.81 0.19 -25.59
CA VAL A 210 -1.45 -0.37 -25.48
C VAL A 210 -0.91 -0.73 -26.88
N GLU A 211 -1.72 -1.34 -27.74
CA GLU A 211 -1.34 -1.69 -29.10
C GLU A 211 -0.95 -0.42 -29.93
N ALA A 212 -1.73 0.65 -29.78
CA ALA A 212 -1.48 1.91 -30.48
C ALA A 212 -0.15 2.58 -30.10
N LEU A 213 0.47 2.20 -28.95
CA LEU A 213 1.80 2.68 -28.59
C LEU A 213 2.91 2.06 -29.45
N GLY A 214 2.66 0.93 -30.12
CA GLY A 214 3.63 0.27 -30.98
C GLY A 214 4.83 -0.35 -30.23
N LEU A 215 4.72 -0.56 -28.92
CA LEU A 215 5.80 -1.04 -28.05
C LEU A 215 5.84 -2.57 -27.92
N GLY A 216 4.85 -3.28 -28.46
CA GLY A 216 4.65 -4.71 -28.28
C GLY A 216 3.87 -5.07 -27.04
N ALA A 217 3.80 -6.36 -26.74
CA ALA A 217 3.01 -6.90 -25.63
C ALA A 217 3.76 -6.77 -24.29
N PRO A 218 3.11 -6.31 -23.21
CA PRO A 218 3.72 -6.26 -21.88
C PRO A 218 4.10 -7.66 -21.37
N GLY A 219 5.34 -7.80 -20.90
CA GLY A 219 5.78 -9.01 -20.20
C GLY A 219 5.21 -9.11 -18.78
N PHE A 220 4.85 -7.96 -18.22
CA PHE A 220 4.32 -7.84 -16.86
C PHE A 220 3.06 -6.99 -16.84
N VAL A 221 2.08 -7.42 -16.04
CA VAL A 221 0.88 -6.63 -15.74
C VAL A 221 0.67 -6.62 -14.24
N PHE A 222 0.56 -5.44 -13.64
CA PHE A 222 0.16 -5.26 -12.25
C PHE A 222 -1.18 -4.54 -12.18
N SER A 223 -2.23 -5.26 -11.80
CA SER A 223 -3.58 -4.73 -11.60
C SER A 223 -3.81 -4.42 -10.13
N ILE A 224 -4.10 -3.16 -9.83
CA ILE A 224 -4.26 -2.65 -8.47
C ILE A 224 -5.74 -2.51 -8.10
N THR A 225 -6.60 -2.36 -9.09
CA THR A 225 -8.03 -2.10 -8.89
C THR A 225 -8.86 -2.54 -10.09
N GLN A 226 -10.12 -2.94 -9.83
CA GLN A 226 -11.12 -3.32 -10.83
C GLN A 226 -10.61 -4.37 -11.83
N THR A 227 -9.85 -5.34 -11.32
CA THR A 227 -9.22 -6.38 -12.13
C THR A 227 -10.24 -7.17 -12.95
N ASP A 228 -11.41 -7.43 -12.38
CA ASP A 228 -12.53 -8.11 -13.08
C ASP A 228 -12.96 -7.37 -14.35
N LYS A 229 -12.99 -6.04 -14.34
CA LYS A 229 -13.37 -5.22 -15.50
C LYS A 229 -12.30 -5.20 -16.59
N HIS A 230 -11.03 -5.34 -16.19
CA HIS A 230 -9.90 -5.23 -17.12
C HIS A 230 -9.33 -6.59 -17.56
N LEU A 231 -9.85 -7.70 -17.02
CA LEU A 231 -9.30 -9.03 -17.27
C LEU A 231 -9.29 -9.40 -18.76
N ALA A 232 -10.34 -9.07 -19.51
CA ALA A 232 -10.40 -9.36 -20.94
C ALA A 232 -9.27 -8.66 -21.72
N ASP A 233 -9.06 -7.36 -21.45
CA ASP A 233 -7.94 -6.60 -22.02
C ASP A 233 -6.59 -7.18 -21.59
N ILE A 234 -6.43 -7.56 -20.29
CA ILE A 234 -5.20 -8.17 -19.79
C ILE A 234 -4.88 -9.46 -20.53
N VAL A 235 -5.87 -10.35 -20.71
CA VAL A 235 -5.71 -11.61 -21.45
C VAL A 235 -5.28 -11.34 -22.89
N GLU A 236 -5.83 -10.31 -23.53
CA GLU A 236 -5.52 -9.95 -24.90
C GLU A 236 -4.10 -9.40 -25.04
N LEU A 237 -3.71 -8.44 -24.19
CA LEU A 237 -2.49 -7.67 -24.36
C LEU A 237 -1.22 -8.33 -23.78
N ILE A 238 -1.36 -9.15 -22.71
CA ILE A 238 -0.20 -9.72 -22.03
C ILE A 238 0.57 -10.68 -22.95
N ALA A 239 1.91 -10.60 -22.91
CA ALA A 239 2.77 -11.47 -23.69
C ALA A 239 2.61 -12.96 -23.32
N PRO A 240 2.80 -13.91 -24.25
CA PRO A 240 2.97 -15.31 -23.88
C PRO A 240 4.07 -15.49 -22.84
N GLN A 241 3.81 -16.34 -21.83
CA GLN A 241 4.66 -16.56 -20.66
C GLN A 241 4.90 -15.30 -19.81
N GLY A 242 3.99 -14.31 -19.94
CA GLY A 242 3.97 -13.11 -19.10
C GLY A 242 3.59 -13.42 -17.67
N ARG A 243 3.76 -12.42 -16.80
CA ARG A 243 3.42 -12.52 -15.36
C ARG A 243 2.39 -11.45 -15.00
N PHE A 244 1.29 -11.91 -14.43
CA PHE A 244 0.16 -11.08 -14.05
C PHE A 244 0.00 -11.08 -12.53
N GLY A 245 0.07 -9.91 -11.91
CA GLY A 245 -0.13 -9.70 -10.48
C GLY A 245 -1.34 -8.85 -10.17
N LEU A 246 -2.03 -9.12 -9.05
CA LEU A 246 -3.16 -8.33 -8.57
C LEU A 246 -3.22 -8.28 -7.04
N ILE A 247 -3.89 -7.24 -6.53
CA ILE A 247 -4.04 -6.97 -5.08
C ILE A 247 -5.48 -6.63 -4.66
N ASP A 248 -6.38 -6.45 -5.61
CA ASP A 248 -7.79 -6.20 -5.31
C ASP A 248 -8.56 -7.52 -5.09
N ASP A 249 -9.82 -7.41 -4.67
CA ASP A 249 -10.66 -8.52 -4.22
C ASP A 249 -11.85 -8.72 -5.18
N PRO A 250 -11.66 -9.17 -6.43
CA PRO A 250 -12.76 -9.47 -7.33
C PRO A 250 -13.60 -10.62 -6.76
N GLN A 251 -14.93 -10.54 -6.89
CA GLN A 251 -15.82 -11.60 -6.43
C GLN A 251 -15.61 -12.92 -7.19
N ALA A 252 -15.25 -12.83 -8.46
CA ALA A 252 -14.90 -13.96 -9.31
C ALA A 252 -13.87 -13.50 -10.34
N LEU A 253 -12.92 -14.37 -10.67
CA LEU A 253 -11.89 -14.11 -11.67
C LEU A 253 -11.72 -15.37 -12.52
N ASP A 254 -12.19 -15.33 -13.78
CA ASP A 254 -11.98 -16.45 -14.73
C ASP A 254 -10.56 -16.38 -15.31
N VAL A 255 -9.66 -17.12 -14.71
CA VAL A 255 -8.25 -17.20 -15.12
C VAL A 255 -7.97 -18.19 -16.26
N MET A 256 -8.96 -18.99 -16.69
CA MET A 256 -8.77 -19.99 -17.72
C MET A 256 -8.27 -19.44 -19.06
N PRO A 257 -8.70 -18.25 -19.53
CA PRO A 257 -8.18 -17.67 -20.76
C PRO A 257 -6.67 -17.41 -20.76
N LEU A 258 -6.05 -17.18 -19.59
CA LEU A 258 -4.60 -16.98 -19.43
C LEU A 258 -3.78 -18.25 -19.77
N LYS A 259 -4.41 -19.43 -19.65
CA LYS A 259 -3.75 -20.73 -19.91
C LYS A 259 -3.15 -20.82 -21.31
N ARG A 260 -3.83 -20.30 -22.34
CA ARG A 260 -3.35 -20.40 -23.74
C ARG A 260 -1.99 -19.71 -23.94
N LYS A 261 -1.71 -18.65 -23.15
CA LYS A 261 -0.47 -17.91 -23.19
C LYS A 261 0.53 -18.37 -22.10
N ALA A 262 0.19 -19.40 -21.31
CA ALA A 262 0.98 -19.88 -20.17
C ALA A 262 1.38 -18.74 -19.21
N VAL A 263 0.46 -17.80 -18.98
CA VAL A 263 0.66 -16.67 -18.06
C VAL A 263 0.63 -17.17 -16.63
N SER A 264 1.60 -16.74 -15.81
CA SER A 264 1.56 -16.98 -14.37
C SER A 264 0.77 -15.89 -13.65
N LEU A 265 -0.07 -16.31 -12.70
CA LEU A 265 -0.88 -15.42 -11.86
C LEU A 265 -0.26 -15.32 -10.46
N HIS A 266 -0.17 -14.09 -9.95
CA HIS A 266 0.43 -13.79 -8.66
C HIS A 266 -0.49 -12.92 -7.82
N TRP A 267 -0.71 -13.34 -6.57
CA TRP A 267 -1.37 -12.54 -5.55
C TRP A 267 -0.35 -11.81 -4.71
N GLU A 268 -0.67 -10.58 -4.28
CA GLU A 268 0.04 -9.93 -3.21
C GLU A 268 -0.94 -9.48 -2.13
N PHE A 269 -0.64 -9.86 -0.90
CA PHE A 269 -1.30 -9.43 0.31
C PHE A 269 -0.21 -9.12 1.35
N MET A 270 0.17 -7.86 1.46
CA MET A 270 1.34 -7.41 2.22
C MET A 270 1.32 -7.82 3.71
N PHE A 271 0.17 -8.19 4.24
CA PHE A 271 0.07 -8.69 5.62
C PHE A 271 0.41 -10.18 5.77
N THR A 272 0.64 -10.92 4.69
CA THR A 272 0.91 -12.37 4.76
C THR A 272 2.06 -12.68 5.71
N ARG A 273 3.17 -11.95 5.60
CA ARG A 273 4.34 -12.16 6.46
C ARG A 273 4.04 -11.95 7.94
N SER A 274 3.37 -10.86 8.29
CA SER A 274 3.02 -10.54 9.67
C SER A 274 1.83 -11.35 10.21
N LEU A 275 0.90 -11.77 9.34
CA LEU A 275 -0.29 -12.54 9.73
C LEU A 275 0.06 -14.01 10.06
N PHE A 276 0.96 -14.59 9.28
CA PHE A 276 1.39 -16.00 9.43
C PHE A 276 2.75 -16.14 10.12
N GLU A 277 3.35 -15.02 10.56
CA GLU A 277 4.67 -14.99 11.21
C GLU A 277 5.71 -15.80 10.42
N THR A 278 5.75 -15.59 9.10
CA THR A 278 6.60 -16.37 8.22
C THR A 278 8.10 -16.16 8.55
N PRO A 279 8.97 -17.15 8.30
CA PRO A 279 10.41 -17.04 8.62
C PRO A 279 11.10 -15.83 7.97
N ASP A 280 10.57 -15.34 6.86
CA ASP A 280 11.06 -14.18 6.10
C ASP A 280 10.38 -12.85 6.49
N MET A 281 9.66 -12.79 7.62
CA MET A 281 8.97 -11.57 8.08
C MET A 281 9.91 -10.36 8.19
N VAL A 282 11.17 -10.57 8.51
CA VAL A 282 12.21 -9.54 8.58
C VAL A 282 12.45 -8.82 7.26
N GLU A 283 12.09 -9.40 6.13
CA GLU A 283 12.26 -8.76 4.81
C GLU A 283 11.40 -7.49 4.68
N GLN A 284 10.28 -7.36 5.42
CA GLN A 284 9.50 -6.11 5.42
C GLN A 284 10.28 -4.94 6.06
N GLY A 285 10.94 -5.17 7.18
CA GLY A 285 11.82 -4.15 7.77
C GLY A 285 12.99 -3.77 6.86
N LYS A 286 13.59 -4.77 6.19
CA LYS A 286 14.69 -4.52 5.24
C LYS A 286 14.23 -3.71 4.04
N LEU A 287 13.13 -4.10 3.38
CA LEU A 287 12.64 -3.36 2.22
C LEU A 287 12.22 -1.92 2.57
N LEU A 288 11.67 -1.69 3.76
CA LEU A 288 11.37 -0.33 4.21
C LEU A 288 12.65 0.49 4.39
N ASN A 289 13.73 -0.08 4.90
CA ASN A 289 15.02 0.61 4.98
C ASN A 289 15.60 0.91 3.58
N GLU A 290 15.44 0.02 2.60
CA GLU A 290 15.80 0.30 1.20
C GLU A 290 14.96 1.45 0.61
N VAL A 291 13.64 1.45 0.88
CA VAL A 291 12.75 2.55 0.49
C VAL A 291 13.22 3.87 1.13
N ALA A 292 13.56 3.87 2.41
CA ALA A 292 14.09 5.04 3.09
C ALA A 292 15.39 5.55 2.46
N ALA A 293 16.30 4.65 2.11
CA ALA A 293 17.54 5.00 1.43
C ALA A 293 17.31 5.61 0.03
N LEU A 294 16.35 5.06 -0.73
CA LEU A 294 15.96 5.61 -2.03
C LEU A 294 15.35 7.02 -1.90
N VAL A 295 14.55 7.26 -0.88
CA VAL A 295 13.99 8.58 -0.57
C VAL A 295 15.10 9.57 -0.21
N ASP A 296 15.98 9.21 0.72
CA ASP A 296 17.06 10.09 1.19
C ASP A 296 18.08 10.39 0.07
N ALA A 297 18.21 9.51 -0.89
CA ALA A 297 18.99 9.72 -2.12
C ALA A 297 18.24 10.54 -3.20
N GLY A 298 17.00 10.95 -2.97
CA GLY A 298 16.19 11.70 -3.93
C GLY A 298 15.76 10.89 -5.17
N ARG A 299 15.83 9.56 -5.12
CA ARG A 299 15.47 8.68 -6.23
C ARG A 299 13.96 8.40 -6.30
N ILE A 300 13.29 8.43 -5.17
CA ILE A 300 11.84 8.37 -5.03
C ILE A 300 11.38 9.47 -4.07
N ARG A 301 10.12 9.86 -4.16
CA ARG A 301 9.51 10.90 -3.31
C ARG A 301 8.27 10.37 -2.59
N SER A 302 7.83 11.07 -1.57
CA SER A 302 6.57 10.80 -0.88
C SER A 302 5.39 10.78 -1.87
N THR A 303 4.43 9.90 -1.57
CA THR A 303 3.15 9.84 -2.28
C THR A 303 2.01 10.59 -1.56
N ALA A 304 2.33 11.31 -0.48
CA ALA A 304 1.39 12.18 0.21
C ALA A 304 0.93 13.31 -0.72
N THR A 305 -0.38 13.49 -0.84
CA THR A 305 -0.99 14.57 -1.63
C THR A 305 -1.78 15.54 -0.77
N GLU A 306 -2.05 15.16 0.50
CA GLU A 306 -2.83 15.96 1.43
C GLU A 306 -2.56 15.55 2.87
N VAL A 307 -2.50 16.54 3.76
CA VAL A 307 -2.61 16.37 5.21
C VAL A 307 -4.00 16.82 5.61
N ALA A 308 -4.89 15.88 5.93
CA ALA A 308 -6.32 16.14 6.14
C ALA A 308 -6.64 16.76 7.52
N GLY A 309 -5.70 16.66 8.47
CA GLY A 309 -5.88 17.19 9.83
C GLY A 309 -5.39 16.22 10.90
N LYS A 310 -6.02 16.28 12.07
CA LYS A 310 -5.69 15.46 13.24
C LYS A 310 -6.22 14.04 13.12
N ILE A 311 -5.61 13.14 13.90
CA ILE A 311 -6.06 11.77 14.07
C ILE A 311 -7.22 11.76 15.06
N ASP A 312 -8.42 12.00 14.55
CA ASP A 312 -9.68 11.95 15.30
C ASP A 312 -10.79 11.28 14.46
N ALA A 313 -11.88 10.90 15.11
CA ALA A 313 -12.96 10.19 14.47
C ALA A 313 -13.65 11.01 13.36
N ALA A 314 -13.75 12.32 13.50
CA ALA A 314 -14.41 13.18 12.51
C ALA A 314 -13.57 13.24 11.22
N THR A 315 -12.28 13.49 11.35
CA THR A 315 -11.34 13.55 10.21
C THR A 315 -11.21 12.20 9.53
N LEU A 316 -11.04 11.11 10.30
CA LEU A 316 -10.95 9.76 9.76
C LEU A 316 -12.22 9.35 9.02
N ARG A 317 -13.43 9.66 9.51
CA ARG A 317 -14.69 9.42 8.76
C ARG A 317 -14.70 10.14 7.41
N ALA A 318 -14.31 11.41 7.38
CA ALA A 318 -14.26 12.17 6.14
C ALA A 318 -13.25 11.56 5.13
N VAL A 319 -12.07 11.14 5.61
CA VAL A 319 -11.06 10.53 4.75
C VAL A 319 -11.50 9.14 4.26
N HIS A 320 -12.10 8.29 5.12
CA HIS A 320 -12.68 7.01 4.71
C HIS A 320 -13.72 7.18 3.60
N ALA A 321 -14.63 8.13 3.72
CA ALA A 321 -15.64 8.42 2.69
C ALA A 321 -14.98 8.79 1.35
N ARG A 322 -13.90 9.57 1.38
CA ARG A 322 -13.14 9.93 0.16
C ARG A 322 -12.42 8.75 -0.46
N ILE A 323 -11.83 7.87 0.34
CA ILE A 323 -11.20 6.64 -0.17
C ILE A 323 -12.26 5.74 -0.83
N GLU A 324 -13.42 5.55 -0.19
CA GLU A 324 -14.52 4.73 -0.73
C GLU A 324 -15.11 5.30 -2.02
N SER A 325 -15.11 6.63 -2.21
CA SER A 325 -15.56 7.24 -3.47
C SER A 325 -14.63 6.99 -4.66
N GLY A 326 -13.43 6.46 -4.44
CA GLY A 326 -12.42 6.25 -5.49
C GLY A 326 -11.83 7.53 -6.07
N SER A 327 -12.08 8.69 -5.46
CA SER A 327 -11.60 9.99 -5.96
C SER A 327 -10.20 10.36 -5.47
N ALA A 328 -9.65 9.63 -4.51
CA ALA A 328 -8.34 9.92 -3.94
C ALA A 328 -7.20 9.73 -4.98
N ARG A 329 -6.20 10.62 -4.89
CA ARG A 329 -4.94 10.55 -5.62
C ARG A 329 -3.81 10.40 -4.61
N GLY A 330 -2.80 9.57 -4.89
CA GLY A 330 -1.72 9.31 -3.95
C GLY A 330 -2.25 8.87 -2.58
N LYS A 331 -1.75 9.52 -1.50
CA LYS A 331 -2.09 9.19 -0.12
C LYS A 331 -2.60 10.41 0.65
N ILE A 332 -3.59 10.18 1.51
CA ILE A 332 -4.11 11.16 2.46
C ILE A 332 -3.58 10.81 3.85
N VAL A 333 -3.00 11.79 4.51
CA VAL A 333 -2.30 11.65 5.79
C VAL A 333 -3.00 12.44 6.88
N LEU A 334 -2.91 11.96 8.12
CA LEU A 334 -3.33 12.68 9.33
C LEU A 334 -2.14 12.80 10.28
N GLU A 335 -2.03 13.91 11.01
CA GLU A 335 -0.89 14.19 11.89
C GLU A 335 -1.33 14.75 13.24
N GLY A 336 -0.83 14.13 14.33
CA GLY A 336 -1.14 14.52 15.71
C GLY A 336 -2.57 14.12 16.18
N PHE A 337 -2.78 14.12 17.51
CA PHE A 337 -4.02 13.77 18.20
C PHE A 337 -4.70 14.98 18.85
#